data_0574d2bac9963237b6232ebd2f35610c
#
_entry.id   0574d2bac9963237b6232ebd2f35610c
#
_cell.length_a   1.000
_cell.length_b   1.000
_cell.length_c   1.000
_cell.angle_alpha   90.00
_cell.angle_beta   90.00
_cell.angle_gamma   90.00
#
_symmetry.space_group_name_H-M   'P 1'
#
loop_
_entity.id
_entity.type
_entity.pdbx_description
1 polymer ?
#
loop_
_entity_poly.entity_id
_entity_poly.type
_entity_poly.pdbx_seq_one_letter_code
_entity_poly.pdbx_strand_id
1 'polypeptide(L)'
;MKILFVDDDCARWKKFTQNNVSVVSQRVKFVEEATDILSKEKFDVICLDHDMDDPPFRLWLPNGTDLAKYIVENKIECRTIVLHSLNEEGRARMLDILTKAGYHVVDCPWLWDKDLKEILFREWAKQELNDGK
;
A
#
# COMPACT_ATOMS: atom_id res chain seq x y z
N MET A 1 -13.50 7.80 -1.81
CA MET A 1 -12.10 7.31 -1.86
C MET A 1 -12.10 5.81 -1.63
N LYS A 2 -11.53 5.08 -2.56
CA LYS A 2 -11.50 3.61 -2.54
C LYS A 2 -10.08 3.13 -2.26
N ILE A 3 -9.92 2.29 -1.25
CA ILE A 3 -8.61 1.88 -0.72
C ILE A 3 -8.45 0.37 -0.78
N LEU A 4 -7.30 -0.08 -1.30
CA LEU A 4 -6.90 -1.48 -1.23
C LEU A 4 -5.86 -1.63 -0.11
N PHE A 5 -6.13 -2.52 0.83
CA PHE A 5 -5.23 -2.82 1.94
C PHE A 5 -4.67 -4.24 1.75
N VAL A 6 -3.38 -4.32 1.45
CA VAL A 6 -2.71 -5.59 1.17
C VAL A 6 -1.90 -6.01 2.40
N ASP A 7 -2.42 -6.95 3.15
CA ASP A 7 -1.81 -7.44 4.40
C ASP A 7 -2.49 -8.75 4.80
N ASP A 8 -1.71 -9.75 5.17
CA ASP A 8 -2.22 -11.04 5.62
C ASP A 8 -2.56 -11.08 7.11
N ASP A 9 -2.21 -10.05 7.87
CA ASP A 9 -2.45 -9.98 9.31
C ASP A 9 -3.86 -9.48 9.62
N CYS A 10 -4.70 -10.37 10.15
CA CYS A 10 -6.09 -10.05 10.48
C CYS A 10 -6.21 -9.00 11.58
N ALA A 11 -5.29 -8.97 12.55
CA ALA A 11 -5.32 -8.00 13.64
C ALA A 11 -5.05 -6.58 13.13
N ARG A 12 -4.09 -6.43 12.21
CA ARG A 12 -3.81 -5.12 11.59
C ARG A 12 -4.99 -4.64 10.76
N TRP A 13 -5.62 -5.52 9.99
CA TRP A 13 -6.81 -5.18 9.22
C TRP A 13 -7.94 -4.69 10.12
N LYS A 14 -8.17 -5.39 11.23
CA LYS A 14 -9.19 -5.01 12.21
C LYS A 14 -8.93 -3.62 12.77
N LYS A 15 -7.70 -3.35 13.18
CA LYS A 15 -7.31 -2.01 13.67
C LYS A 15 -7.47 -0.94 12.60
N PHE A 16 -7.05 -1.25 11.38
CA PHE A 16 -7.17 -0.32 10.25
C PHE A 16 -8.63 0.07 10.02
N THR A 17 -9.54 -0.89 9.98
CA THR A 17 -10.96 -0.59 9.77
C THR A 17 -11.58 0.17 10.93
N GLN A 18 -11.19 -0.11 12.16
CA GLN A 18 -11.66 0.61 13.33
C GLN A 18 -11.21 2.07 13.33
N ASN A 19 -10.01 2.34 12.86
CA ASN A 19 -9.45 3.69 12.80
C ASN A 19 -9.83 4.44 11.53
N ASN A 20 -10.44 3.78 10.54
CA ASN A 20 -10.73 4.34 9.22
C ASN A 20 -12.15 4.00 8.75
N VAL A 21 -13.13 4.16 9.63
CA VAL A 21 -14.53 3.76 9.36
C VAL A 21 -15.18 4.55 8.24
N SER A 22 -14.68 5.72 7.92
CA SER A 22 -15.29 6.61 6.92
C SER A 22 -14.78 6.39 5.50
N VAL A 23 -13.84 5.46 5.30
CA VAL A 23 -13.31 5.16 3.97
C VAL A 23 -13.82 3.80 3.48
N VAL A 24 -14.00 3.69 2.17
CA VAL A 24 -14.33 2.40 1.54
C VAL A 24 -13.02 1.65 1.34
N SER A 25 -12.88 0.54 2.05
CA SER A 25 -11.65 -0.25 1.97
C SER A 25 -11.94 -1.72 1.71
N GLN A 26 -11.00 -2.37 1.03
CA GLN A 26 -11.04 -3.79 0.73
C GLN A 26 -9.69 -4.39 1.05
N ARG A 27 -9.68 -5.56 1.68
CA ARG A 27 -8.44 -6.26 2.00
C ARG A 27 -8.21 -7.43 1.08
N VAL A 28 -6.95 -7.61 0.69
CA VAL A 28 -6.43 -8.86 0.13
C VAL A 28 -5.23 -9.30 0.96
N LYS A 29 -4.98 -10.59 0.99
CA LYS A 29 -3.97 -11.18 1.88
C LYS A 29 -2.63 -11.40 1.19
N PHE A 30 -2.66 -11.70 -0.10
CA PHE A 30 -1.47 -12.16 -0.83
C PHE A 30 -1.31 -11.41 -2.14
N VAL A 31 -0.11 -11.49 -2.72
CA VAL A 31 0.22 -10.80 -3.96
C VAL A 31 -0.68 -11.26 -5.11
N GLU A 32 -0.98 -12.55 -5.21
CA GLU A 32 -1.84 -13.08 -6.27
C GLU A 32 -3.23 -12.47 -6.23
N GLU A 33 -3.81 -12.33 -5.05
CA GLU A 33 -5.12 -11.68 -4.88
C GLU A 33 -5.05 -10.20 -5.27
N ALA A 34 -3.96 -9.54 -4.88
CA ALA A 34 -3.76 -8.13 -5.19
C ALA A 34 -3.62 -7.90 -6.70
N THR A 35 -2.82 -8.70 -7.39
CA THR A 35 -2.65 -8.58 -8.85
C THR A 35 -3.96 -8.85 -9.58
N ASP A 36 -4.73 -9.82 -9.12
CA ASP A 36 -6.04 -10.13 -9.71
C ASP A 36 -7.00 -8.95 -9.60
N ILE A 37 -7.15 -8.38 -8.39
CA ILE A 37 -8.08 -7.28 -8.19
C ILE A 37 -7.62 -5.99 -8.90
N LEU A 38 -6.31 -5.72 -8.92
CA LEU A 38 -5.77 -4.54 -9.59
C LEU A 38 -5.90 -4.63 -11.12
N SER A 39 -6.00 -5.83 -11.68
CA SER A 39 -6.26 -6.00 -13.10
C SER A 39 -7.71 -5.71 -13.48
N LYS A 40 -8.63 -5.68 -12.51
CA LYS A 40 -10.08 -5.55 -12.73
C LYS A 40 -10.67 -4.25 -12.21
N GLU A 41 -10.10 -3.68 -11.14
CA GLU A 41 -10.67 -2.52 -10.46
C GLU A 41 -9.61 -1.46 -10.22
N LYS A 42 -10.06 -0.21 -10.15
CA LYS A 42 -9.19 0.94 -9.82
C LYS A 42 -9.38 1.32 -8.36
N PHE A 43 -8.27 1.66 -7.72
CA PHE A 43 -8.25 2.16 -6.35
C PHE A 43 -7.57 3.53 -6.32
N ASP A 44 -8.02 4.39 -5.42
CA ASP A 44 -7.40 5.69 -5.23
C ASP A 44 -6.09 5.57 -4.46
N VAL A 45 -6.07 4.67 -3.47
CA VAL A 45 -4.92 4.45 -2.60
C VAL A 45 -4.68 2.95 -2.44
N ILE A 46 -3.41 2.55 -2.54
CA ILE A 46 -2.99 1.18 -2.32
C ILE A 46 -2.06 1.16 -1.11
N CYS A 47 -2.43 0.40 -0.07
CA CYS A 47 -1.62 0.25 1.14
C CYS A 47 -0.93 -1.11 1.09
N LEU A 48 0.41 -1.12 1.10
CA LEU A 48 1.21 -2.32 0.88
C LEU A 48 1.98 -2.74 2.13
N ASP A 49 1.86 -4.02 2.49
CA ASP A 49 2.80 -4.71 3.35
C ASP A 49 3.86 -5.41 2.49
N HIS A 50 4.99 -5.76 3.06
CA HIS A 50 6.04 -6.48 2.36
C HIS A 50 5.96 -7.98 2.58
N ASP A 51 5.86 -8.40 3.84
CA ASP A 51 5.88 -9.82 4.19
C ASP A 51 4.46 -10.37 4.26
N MET A 52 4.09 -11.18 3.29
CA MET A 52 2.76 -11.76 3.15
C MET A 52 2.81 -13.28 3.06
N ASP A 53 3.85 -13.87 3.63
CA ASP A 53 4.08 -15.30 3.62
C ASP A 53 3.74 -15.90 4.98
N ASP A 54 2.53 -16.39 5.09
CA ASP A 54 2.11 -17.17 6.24
C ASP A 54 1.62 -18.53 5.75
N PRO A 55 2.29 -19.60 6.13
CA PRO A 55 3.32 -19.71 7.16
C PRO A 55 4.72 -19.31 6.67
N PRO A 56 5.64 -18.95 7.60
CA PRO A 56 6.94 -18.36 7.27
C PRO A 56 7.89 -19.25 6.45
N PHE A 57 7.63 -20.52 6.33
CA PHE A 57 8.47 -21.40 5.51
C PHE A 57 8.23 -21.27 4.00
N ARG A 58 7.29 -20.43 3.58
CA ARG A 58 7.00 -20.17 2.16
C ARG A 58 7.80 -18.99 1.63
N LEU A 59 9.12 -19.03 1.78
CA LEU A 59 10.01 -17.94 1.39
C LEU A 59 10.06 -17.68 -0.12
N TRP A 60 9.61 -18.64 -0.94
CA TRP A 60 9.55 -18.48 -2.40
C TRP A 60 8.29 -17.77 -2.89
N LEU A 61 7.34 -17.51 -2.00
CA LEU A 61 6.12 -16.81 -2.41
C LEU A 61 6.42 -15.34 -2.73
N PRO A 62 5.66 -14.75 -3.67
CA PRO A 62 5.78 -13.33 -3.96
C PRO A 62 5.52 -12.48 -2.72
N ASN A 63 6.24 -11.38 -2.60
CA ASN A 63 6.13 -10.43 -1.50
C ASN A 63 5.78 -9.03 -2.01
N GLY A 64 5.79 -8.05 -1.10
CA GLY A 64 5.46 -6.66 -1.45
C GLY A 64 6.37 -6.05 -2.51
N THR A 65 7.64 -6.45 -2.56
CA THR A 65 8.55 -6.00 -3.61
C THR A 65 8.09 -6.50 -4.98
N ASP A 66 7.65 -7.75 -5.07
CA ASP A 66 7.10 -8.31 -6.31
C ASP A 66 5.83 -7.57 -6.74
N LEU A 67 4.97 -7.23 -5.78
CA LEU A 67 3.76 -6.46 -6.06
C LEU A 67 4.09 -5.05 -6.54
N ALA A 68 5.09 -4.40 -5.93
CA ALA A 68 5.55 -3.09 -6.39
C ALA A 68 6.02 -3.13 -7.85
N LYS A 69 6.77 -4.16 -8.21
CA LYS A 69 7.21 -4.38 -9.59
C LYS A 69 6.03 -4.58 -10.54
N TYR A 70 5.04 -5.36 -10.13
CA TYR A 70 3.81 -5.57 -10.91
C TYR A 70 3.10 -4.25 -11.17
N ILE A 71 2.95 -3.42 -10.14
CA ILE A 71 2.29 -2.11 -10.24
C ILE A 71 2.98 -1.24 -11.29
N VAL A 72 4.31 -1.20 -11.26
CA VAL A 72 5.11 -0.43 -12.22
C VAL A 72 5.01 -1.00 -13.63
N GLU A 73 5.19 -2.30 -13.79
CA GLU A 73 5.19 -2.97 -15.09
C GLU A 73 3.85 -2.86 -15.80
N ASN A 74 2.76 -2.93 -15.04
CA ASN A 74 1.41 -2.87 -15.59
C ASN A 74 0.81 -1.46 -15.56
N LYS A 75 1.60 -0.46 -15.18
CA LYS A 75 1.19 0.95 -15.15
C LYS A 75 -0.13 1.14 -14.38
N ILE A 76 -0.25 0.48 -13.23
CA ILE A 76 -1.45 0.58 -12.40
C ILE A 76 -1.59 2.03 -11.94
N GLU A 77 -2.77 2.60 -12.13
CA GLU A 77 -3.06 3.98 -11.73
C GLU A 77 -3.62 4.03 -10.32
N CYS A 78 -3.06 4.92 -9.51
CA CYS A 78 -3.60 5.27 -8.20
C CYS A 78 -3.04 6.64 -7.80
N ARG A 79 -3.71 7.31 -6.89
CA ARG A 79 -3.27 8.62 -6.44
C ARG A 79 -2.05 8.54 -5.52
N THR A 80 -2.04 7.55 -4.63
CA THR A 80 -0.98 7.40 -3.62
C THR A 80 -0.82 5.93 -3.24
N ILE A 81 0.41 5.54 -2.96
CA ILE A 81 0.74 4.23 -2.39
C ILE A 81 1.30 4.46 -0.99
N VAL A 82 0.73 3.77 0.00
CA VAL A 82 1.19 3.86 1.40
C VAL A 82 1.88 2.55 1.76
N LEU A 83 3.10 2.65 2.24
CA LEU A 83 3.89 1.49 2.65
C LEU A 83 3.81 1.34 4.16
N HIS A 84 3.24 0.24 4.65
CA HIS A 84 3.00 0.03 6.07
C HIS A 84 3.73 -1.16 6.68
N SER A 85 4.68 -1.73 5.95
CA SER A 85 5.47 -2.86 6.44
C SER A 85 6.41 -2.45 7.59
N LEU A 86 6.58 -3.35 8.56
CA LEU A 86 7.60 -3.20 9.61
C LEU A 86 8.97 -3.69 9.15
N ASN A 87 9.05 -4.34 8.00
CA ASN A 87 10.31 -4.76 7.39
C ASN A 87 10.98 -3.56 6.72
N GLU A 88 11.97 -2.98 7.38
CA GLU A 88 12.65 -1.76 6.89
C GLU A 88 13.30 -1.95 5.53
N GLU A 89 13.97 -3.08 5.29
CA GLU A 89 14.61 -3.37 4.01
C GLU A 89 13.58 -3.53 2.90
N GLY A 90 12.52 -4.29 3.16
CA GLY A 90 11.43 -4.48 2.21
C GLY A 90 10.73 -3.17 1.86
N ARG A 91 10.47 -2.35 2.89
CA ARG A 91 9.84 -1.03 2.70
C ARG A 91 10.72 -0.11 1.86
N ALA A 92 12.03 -0.11 2.12
CA ALA A 92 12.98 0.70 1.37
C ALA A 92 13.05 0.29 -0.12
N ARG A 93 13.01 -1.01 -0.40
CA ARG A 93 13.00 -1.51 -1.78
C ARG A 93 11.74 -1.11 -2.52
N MET A 94 10.57 -1.26 -1.88
CA MET A 94 9.30 -0.85 -2.47
C MET A 94 9.29 0.65 -2.74
N LEU A 95 9.77 1.44 -1.77
CA LEU A 95 9.85 2.89 -1.90
C LEU A 95 10.69 3.29 -3.12
N ASP A 96 11.87 2.68 -3.27
CA ASP A 96 12.77 2.97 -4.38
C ASP A 96 12.13 2.63 -5.74
N ILE A 97 11.58 1.43 -5.87
CA ILE A 97 10.93 0.97 -7.10
C ILE A 97 9.79 1.90 -7.52
N LEU A 98 8.93 2.23 -6.57
CA LEU A 98 7.71 3.00 -6.85
C LEU A 98 8.00 4.49 -7.10
N THR A 99 8.90 5.09 -6.33
CA THR A 99 9.24 6.51 -6.52
C THR A 99 9.98 6.75 -7.82
N LYS A 100 10.86 5.84 -8.22
CA LYS A 100 11.56 5.92 -9.51
C LYS A 100 10.61 5.85 -10.70
N ALA A 101 9.49 5.15 -10.52
CA ALA A 101 8.46 5.04 -11.55
C ALA A 101 7.49 6.23 -11.57
N GLY A 102 7.64 7.18 -10.67
CA GLY A 102 6.83 8.40 -10.61
C GLY A 102 5.63 8.37 -9.68
N TYR A 103 5.47 7.31 -8.89
CA TYR A 103 4.36 7.21 -7.94
C TYR A 103 4.58 8.11 -6.73
N HIS A 104 3.48 8.66 -6.23
CA HIS A 104 3.48 9.35 -4.92
C HIS A 104 3.40 8.28 -3.83
N VAL A 105 4.43 8.19 -3.00
CA VAL A 105 4.55 7.13 -1.99
C VAL A 105 4.69 7.75 -0.60
N VAL A 106 3.92 7.24 0.34
CA VAL A 106 3.98 7.65 1.76
C VAL A 106 4.51 6.47 2.57
N ASP A 107 5.59 6.70 3.30
CA ASP A 107 6.20 5.71 4.17
C ASP A 107 5.57 5.80 5.56
N CYS A 108 4.74 4.82 5.92
CA CYS A 108 3.95 4.87 7.16
C CYS A 108 3.85 3.47 7.81
N PRO A 109 4.92 3.02 8.51
CA PRO A 109 5.00 1.64 9.00
C PRO A 109 3.91 1.23 10.02
N TRP A 110 3.29 2.16 10.74
CA TRP A 110 2.25 1.87 11.72
C TRP A 110 0.88 2.36 11.28
N LEU A 111 0.60 2.24 9.97
CA LEU A 111 -0.62 2.77 9.36
C LEU A 111 -1.92 2.32 10.06
N TRP A 112 -2.00 1.06 10.47
CA TRP A 112 -3.23 0.50 11.05
C TRP A 112 -3.63 1.15 12.37
N ASP A 113 -2.73 1.86 13.04
CA ASP A 113 -2.99 2.60 14.27
C ASP A 113 -3.32 4.08 14.00
N LYS A 114 -3.48 4.48 12.74
CA LYS A 114 -3.60 5.87 12.34
C LYS A 114 -4.85 6.15 11.50
N ASP A 115 -5.21 7.42 11.41
CA ASP A 115 -6.26 7.91 10.51
C ASP A 115 -5.63 8.19 9.14
N LEU A 116 -5.94 7.34 8.17
CA LEU A 116 -5.38 7.43 6.83
C LEU A 116 -5.76 8.75 6.13
N LYS A 117 -7.00 9.21 6.28
CA LYS A 117 -7.44 10.46 5.66
C LYS A 117 -6.60 11.66 6.11
N GLU A 118 -6.30 11.72 7.40
CA GLU A 118 -5.47 12.79 7.96
C GLU A 118 -4.08 12.78 7.35
N ILE A 119 -3.48 11.58 7.25
CA ILE A 119 -2.16 11.40 6.63
C ILE A 119 -2.20 11.83 5.17
N LEU A 120 -3.17 11.35 4.40
CA LEU A 120 -3.28 11.65 2.97
C LEU A 120 -3.49 13.13 2.70
N PHE A 121 -4.40 13.77 3.44
CA PHE A 121 -4.69 15.19 3.22
C PHE A 121 -3.47 16.06 3.53
N ARG A 122 -2.69 15.70 4.54
CA ARG A 122 -1.43 16.37 4.87
C ARG A 122 -0.40 16.19 3.76
N GLU A 123 -0.24 14.96 3.27
CA GLU A 123 0.74 14.65 2.22
C GLU A 123 0.34 15.25 0.88
N TRP A 124 -0.96 15.24 0.55
CA TRP A 124 -1.45 15.86 -0.68
C TRP A 124 -1.34 17.37 -0.65
N ALA A 125 -1.54 18.00 0.51
CA ALA A 125 -1.33 19.44 0.66
C ALA A 125 0.14 19.81 0.41
N LYS A 126 1.09 19.01 0.92
CA LYS A 126 2.52 19.21 0.66
C LYS A 126 2.83 19.06 -0.84
N GLN A 127 2.24 18.06 -1.48
CA GLN A 127 2.43 17.79 -2.90
C GLN A 127 1.94 18.96 -3.75
N GLU A 128 0.77 19.51 -3.45
CA GLU A 128 0.21 20.68 -4.14
C GLU A 128 1.11 21.91 -4.01
N LEU A 129 1.66 22.16 -2.82
CA LEU A 129 2.58 23.27 -2.58
C LEU A 129 3.85 23.12 -3.41
N ASN A 130 4.37 21.90 -3.56
CA ASN A 130 5.55 21.64 -4.36
C ASN A 130 5.26 21.76 -5.86
N ASP A 131 4.11 21.28 -6.31
CA ASP A 131 3.70 21.35 -7.73
C ASP A 131 3.37 22.79 -8.15
N GLY A 132 2.98 23.65 -7.22
CA GLY A 132 2.65 25.05 -7.46
C GLY A 132 3.86 25.96 -7.64
N LYS A 133 5.08 25.41 -7.56
CA LYS A 133 6.31 26.14 -7.77
C LYS A 133 6.75 25.97 -9.22
#